data_e58b58e3d1ab53612bae7730d810fa80
#
_entry.id   e58b58e3d1ab53612bae7730d810fa80
#
_cell.length_a   1.000
_cell.length_b   1.000
_cell.length_c   1.000
_cell.angle_alpha   90.00
_cell.angle_beta   90.00
_cell.angle_gamma   90.00
#
_symmetry.space_group_name_H-M   'P 1'
#
loop_
_entity.id
_entity.type
_entity.pdbx_description
1 polymer ?
#
loop_
_entity_poly.entity_id
_entity_poly.type
_entity_poly.pdbx_seq_one_letter_code
_entity_poly.pdbx_strand_id
1 'polypeptide(L)'
;DLFGRVAGSMPDYDYSDALRQAGTARLIWNDQTLDALLADPQGFLPGLRMPIAPIADAADRQSLIRYLAAVYAVGGPTIAVHDDPPVPEGMFELRGDPEYGAYLASECLTCHQADGSQQGIPAIVGWAPHRFIRVMNAYRVKGRDNSVMQSVAGALGDEEIAALASYFAQSDR
;
A
#
# COMPACT_ATOMS: atom_id res chain seq x y z
N ASP A 1 0.29 15.92 1.00
CA ASP A 1 0.46 16.15 2.44
C ASP A 1 -0.57 15.39 3.23
N LEU A 2 -0.20 14.83 4.39
CA LEU A 2 -1.15 14.19 5.30
C LEU A 2 -1.92 15.25 6.09
N PHE A 3 -1.18 16.18 6.70
CA PHE A 3 -1.75 17.25 7.51
C PHE A 3 -2.56 18.22 6.65
N GLY A 4 -3.74 18.57 7.12
CA GLY A 4 -4.71 19.42 6.39
C GLY A 4 -5.54 18.68 5.34
N ARG A 5 -5.23 17.38 5.07
CA ARG A 5 -6.00 16.59 4.11
C ARG A 5 -7.28 16.06 4.75
N VAL A 6 -8.34 16.00 3.97
CA VAL A 6 -9.59 15.32 4.34
C VAL A 6 -9.36 13.81 4.32
N ALA A 7 -9.87 13.10 5.31
CA ALA A 7 -9.78 11.63 5.38
C ALA A 7 -10.41 10.99 4.13
N GLY A 8 -9.83 9.89 3.66
CA GLY A 8 -10.38 9.15 2.53
C GLY A 8 -10.43 9.91 1.19
N SER A 9 -9.62 10.96 1.01
CA SER A 9 -9.74 11.88 -0.14
C SER A 9 -8.74 11.62 -1.27
N MET A 10 -7.84 10.64 -1.15
CA MET A 10 -6.95 10.31 -2.27
C MET A 10 -7.74 9.62 -3.38
N PRO A 11 -7.69 10.13 -4.62
CA PRO A 11 -8.20 9.39 -5.77
C PRO A 11 -7.41 8.07 -5.89
N ASP A 12 -7.92 7.09 -6.47
CA ASP A 12 -7.24 5.82 -6.77
C ASP A 12 -6.79 4.98 -5.54
N TYR A 13 -7.33 5.27 -4.34
CA TYR A 13 -7.10 4.44 -3.16
C TYR A 13 -8.42 3.85 -2.64
N ASP A 14 -8.45 2.54 -2.45
CA ASP A 14 -9.62 1.85 -1.90
C ASP A 14 -9.68 1.97 -0.38
N TYR A 15 -10.34 3.00 0.08
CA TYR A 15 -10.55 3.25 1.51
C TYR A 15 -11.65 2.35 2.09
N SER A 16 -11.56 2.07 3.40
CA SER A 16 -12.69 1.50 4.16
C SER A 16 -13.91 2.44 4.13
N ASP A 17 -15.10 1.87 4.30
CA ASP A 17 -16.33 2.68 4.40
C ASP A 17 -16.25 3.69 5.55
N ALA A 18 -15.63 3.31 6.67
CA ALA A 18 -15.37 4.19 7.79
C ALA A 18 -14.57 5.44 7.39
N LEU A 19 -13.48 5.27 6.63
CA LEU A 19 -12.68 6.40 6.16
C LEU A 19 -13.40 7.23 5.10
N ARG A 20 -14.18 6.61 4.21
CA ARG A 20 -15.02 7.33 3.24
C ARG A 20 -16.09 8.19 3.93
N GLN A 21 -16.75 7.62 4.93
CA GLN A 21 -17.75 8.34 5.73
C GLN A 21 -17.12 9.49 6.54
N ALA A 22 -15.96 9.25 7.14
CA ALA A 22 -15.19 10.29 7.84
C ALA A 22 -14.80 11.43 6.89
N GLY A 23 -14.44 11.12 5.66
CA GLY A 23 -14.18 12.11 4.61
C GLY A 23 -15.41 12.91 4.23
N THR A 24 -16.57 12.28 4.10
CA THR A 24 -17.86 12.95 3.87
C THR A 24 -18.20 13.88 5.03
N ALA A 25 -17.90 13.48 6.26
CA ALA A 25 -18.03 14.31 7.47
C ALA A 25 -16.92 15.36 7.62
N ARG A 26 -16.05 15.51 6.61
CA ARG A 26 -14.94 16.46 6.58
C ARG A 26 -13.93 16.30 7.72
N LEU A 27 -13.68 15.07 8.15
CA LEU A 27 -12.58 14.80 9.05
C LEU A 27 -11.25 15.23 8.38
N ILE A 28 -10.54 16.16 9.01
CA ILE A 28 -9.25 16.65 8.55
C ILE A 28 -8.16 16.06 9.43
N TRP A 29 -7.10 15.55 8.82
CA TRP A 29 -5.94 15.05 9.54
C TRP A 29 -5.12 16.23 10.11
N ASN A 30 -5.00 16.26 11.42
CA ASN A 30 -4.18 17.19 12.19
C ASN A 30 -3.62 16.47 13.43
N ASP A 31 -2.83 17.16 14.25
CA ASP A 31 -2.22 16.57 15.43
C ASP A 31 -3.24 15.89 16.36
N GLN A 32 -4.39 16.50 16.57
CA GLN A 32 -5.42 15.99 17.48
C GLN A 32 -6.12 14.76 16.92
N THR A 33 -6.49 14.79 15.64
CA THR A 33 -7.19 13.67 14.99
C THR A 33 -6.26 12.48 14.76
N LEU A 34 -4.97 12.73 14.52
CA LEU A 34 -3.96 11.69 14.45
C LEU A 34 -3.67 11.08 15.83
N ASP A 35 -3.59 11.91 16.88
CA ASP A 35 -3.41 11.40 18.24
C ASP A 35 -4.59 10.51 18.66
N ALA A 36 -5.82 10.95 18.41
CA ALA A 36 -7.02 10.17 18.69
C ALA A 36 -7.05 8.84 17.92
N LEU A 37 -6.71 8.86 16.62
CA LEU A 37 -6.61 7.64 15.82
C LEU A 37 -5.57 6.67 16.37
N LEU A 38 -4.39 7.17 16.74
CA LEU A 38 -3.29 6.34 17.23
C LEU A 38 -3.55 5.82 18.65
N ALA A 39 -4.29 6.56 19.48
CA ALA A 39 -4.65 6.15 20.83
C ALA A 39 -5.69 5.02 20.86
N ASP A 40 -6.71 5.11 20.03
CA ASP A 40 -7.78 4.12 19.91
C ASP A 40 -8.34 4.11 18.48
N PRO A 41 -7.73 3.36 17.57
CA PRO A 41 -8.14 3.35 16.16
C PRO A 41 -9.59 2.92 15.92
N GLN A 42 -10.04 1.90 16.64
CA GLN A 42 -11.39 1.36 16.46
C GLN A 42 -12.46 2.18 17.20
N GLY A 43 -12.10 2.80 18.31
CA GLY A 43 -12.99 3.74 19.00
C GLY A 43 -13.13 5.07 18.25
N PHE A 44 -12.05 5.55 17.63
CA PHE A 44 -12.07 6.79 16.85
C PHE A 44 -12.75 6.63 15.48
N LEU A 45 -12.49 5.52 14.77
CA LEU A 45 -13.09 5.19 13.48
C LEU A 45 -13.54 3.71 13.47
N PRO A 46 -14.73 3.41 14.00
CA PRO A 46 -15.27 2.05 13.97
C PRO A 46 -15.39 1.51 12.54
N GLY A 47 -14.88 0.31 12.31
CA GLY A 47 -14.87 -0.30 10.98
C GLY A 47 -13.66 0.07 10.12
N LEU A 48 -12.63 0.66 10.74
CA LEU A 48 -11.35 0.86 10.06
C LEU A 48 -10.73 -0.50 9.69
N ARG A 49 -10.38 -0.67 8.43
CA ARG A 49 -9.74 -1.92 7.94
C ARG A 49 -8.26 -2.04 8.30
N MET A 50 -7.65 -0.96 8.79
CA MET A 50 -6.23 -0.95 9.16
C MET A 50 -6.04 -1.63 10.52
N PRO A 51 -5.36 -2.78 10.60
CA PRO A 51 -5.13 -3.50 11.86
C PRO A 51 -3.91 -2.89 12.58
N ILE A 52 -4.06 -1.67 13.10
CA ILE A 52 -3.02 -1.05 13.94
C ILE A 52 -3.37 -1.26 15.42
N ALA A 53 -2.38 -1.67 16.20
CA ALA A 53 -2.50 -1.70 17.64
C ALA A 53 -2.52 -0.27 18.19
N PRO A 54 -3.32 0.01 19.22
CA PRO A 54 -3.28 1.29 19.91
C PRO A 54 -1.88 1.60 20.46
N ILE A 55 -1.42 2.82 20.31
CA ILE A 55 -0.20 3.32 20.95
C ILE A 55 -0.60 3.94 22.28
N ALA A 56 -0.40 3.22 23.38
CA ALA A 56 -0.86 3.65 24.69
C ALA A 56 -0.09 4.88 25.21
N ASP A 57 1.23 4.93 24.99
CA ASP A 57 2.07 6.04 25.45
C ASP A 57 1.84 7.31 24.63
N ALA A 58 1.49 8.40 25.33
CA ALA A 58 1.24 9.68 24.66
C ALA A 58 2.52 10.33 24.10
N ALA A 59 3.67 10.09 24.72
CA ALA A 59 4.95 10.65 24.24
C ALA A 59 5.38 9.97 22.94
N ASP A 60 5.14 8.67 22.79
CA ASP A 60 5.39 7.93 21.57
C ASP A 60 4.47 8.42 20.44
N ARG A 61 3.17 8.61 20.70
CA ARG A 61 2.24 9.16 19.71
C ARG A 61 2.68 10.56 19.27
N GLN A 62 3.02 11.43 20.20
CA GLN A 62 3.47 12.79 19.90
C GLN A 62 4.80 12.80 19.12
N SER A 63 5.69 11.86 19.42
CA SER A 63 6.94 11.71 18.68
C SER A 63 6.70 11.28 17.23
N LEU A 64 5.80 10.35 17.04
CA LEU A 64 5.38 9.89 15.70
C LEU A 64 4.70 11.02 14.92
N ILE A 65 3.77 11.77 15.54
CA ILE A 65 3.08 12.88 14.91
C ILE A 65 4.06 13.98 14.50
N ARG A 66 5.00 14.35 15.38
CA ARG A 66 6.06 15.32 15.05
C ARG A 66 6.96 14.84 13.92
N TYR A 67 7.33 13.56 13.91
CA TYR A 67 8.08 12.98 12.81
C TYR A 67 7.30 13.09 11.48
N LEU A 68 6.04 12.71 11.47
CA LEU A 68 5.18 12.84 10.28
C LEU A 68 5.04 14.29 9.83
N ALA A 69 4.82 15.22 10.77
CA ALA A 69 4.73 16.65 10.45
C ALA A 69 6.04 17.19 9.85
N ALA A 70 7.19 16.86 10.45
CA ALA A 70 8.50 17.29 9.94
C ALA A 70 8.77 16.72 8.54
N VAL A 71 8.48 15.45 8.36
CA VAL A 71 8.63 14.76 7.10
C VAL A 71 7.76 15.37 6.00
N TYR A 72 6.51 15.74 6.29
CA TYR A 72 5.61 16.37 5.32
C TYR A 72 5.85 17.88 5.14
N ALA A 73 6.43 18.58 6.13
CA ALA A 73 6.79 19.99 6.02
C ALA A 73 7.98 20.24 5.06
N VAL A 74 8.86 19.26 4.91
CA VAL A 74 10.04 19.34 4.00
C VAL A 74 9.72 18.76 2.60
N GLY A 75 8.45 18.67 2.25
CA GLY A 75 8.04 18.06 0.96
C GLY A 75 7.62 16.59 1.09
N GLY A 76 7.41 16.16 2.31
CA GLY A 76 7.17 14.77 2.67
C GLY A 76 8.48 14.01 2.79
N PRO A 77 8.49 12.78 3.40
CA PRO A 77 9.50 11.87 2.96
C PRO A 77 9.33 11.90 1.45
N THR A 78 10.36 11.97 0.75
CA THR A 78 10.48 11.10 -0.38
C THR A 78 10.32 9.66 0.19
N ILE A 79 9.11 9.28 0.61
CA ILE A 79 8.62 8.00 0.17
C ILE A 79 8.93 8.16 -1.28
N ALA A 80 10.01 7.53 -1.70
CA ALA A 80 10.32 7.59 -3.08
C ALA A 80 8.98 7.36 -3.75
N VAL A 81 8.30 8.45 -4.15
CA VAL A 81 7.43 8.35 -5.28
C VAL A 81 8.47 7.83 -6.21
N HIS A 82 8.56 6.49 -6.23
CA HIS A 82 9.43 5.88 -7.18
C HIS A 82 8.84 6.49 -8.43
N ASP A 83 9.58 7.40 -9.08
CA ASP A 83 9.30 7.73 -10.46
C ASP A 83 9.44 6.41 -11.18
N ASP A 84 8.46 5.53 -10.87
CA ASP A 84 8.40 4.22 -11.46
C ASP A 84 8.37 4.48 -12.96
N PRO A 85 9.25 3.86 -13.71
CA PRO A 85 9.25 3.99 -15.15
C PRO A 85 7.85 3.75 -15.70
N PRO A 86 7.45 4.46 -16.76
CA PRO A 86 6.12 4.29 -17.34
C PRO A 86 5.89 2.82 -17.69
N VAL A 87 4.71 2.35 -17.34
CA VAL A 87 4.28 1.00 -17.72
C VAL A 87 4.03 0.98 -19.23
N PRO A 88 4.47 -0.06 -19.95
CA PRO A 88 4.20 -0.19 -21.39
C PRO A 88 2.72 -0.03 -21.71
N GLU A 89 2.43 0.60 -22.85
CA GLU A 89 1.07 0.77 -23.33
C GLU A 89 0.37 -0.59 -23.47
N GLY A 90 -0.89 -0.68 -23.05
CA GLY A 90 -1.69 -1.91 -23.09
C GLY A 90 -1.49 -2.87 -21.92
N MET A 91 -0.48 -2.70 -21.08
CA MET A 91 -0.22 -3.64 -19.98
C MET A 91 -1.31 -3.59 -18.88
N PHE A 92 -1.95 -2.45 -18.67
CA PHE A 92 -3.06 -2.32 -17.71
C PHE A 92 -4.38 -2.89 -18.24
N GLU A 93 -4.51 -3.04 -19.54
CA GLU A 93 -5.67 -3.61 -20.23
C GLU A 93 -5.61 -5.14 -20.31
N LEU A 94 -4.44 -5.74 -20.02
CA LEU A 94 -4.29 -7.19 -20.00
C LEU A 94 -5.19 -7.80 -18.92
N ARG A 95 -6.03 -8.72 -19.33
CA ARG A 95 -6.84 -9.54 -18.42
C ARG A 95 -6.02 -10.76 -18.01
N GLY A 96 -5.45 -10.69 -16.81
CA GLY A 96 -4.72 -11.82 -16.26
C GLY A 96 -5.67 -12.95 -15.82
N ASP A 97 -5.28 -14.18 -16.10
CA ASP A 97 -5.97 -15.38 -15.62
C ASP A 97 -5.61 -15.61 -14.14
N PRO A 98 -6.57 -15.52 -13.19
CA PRO A 98 -6.28 -15.69 -11.77
C PRO A 98 -5.90 -17.13 -11.40
N GLU A 99 -6.31 -18.16 -12.16
CA GLU A 99 -5.90 -19.56 -11.90
C GLU A 99 -4.43 -19.74 -12.25
N TYR A 100 -4.00 -19.19 -13.37
CA TYR A 100 -2.58 -19.15 -13.73
C TYR A 100 -1.78 -18.29 -12.73
N GLY A 101 -2.35 -17.17 -12.30
CA GLY A 101 -1.78 -16.33 -11.24
C GLY A 101 -1.59 -17.09 -9.91
N ALA A 102 -2.56 -17.95 -9.53
CA ALA A 102 -2.46 -18.80 -8.34
C ALA A 102 -1.29 -19.79 -8.42
N TYR A 103 -1.10 -20.40 -9.60
CA TYR A 103 0.03 -21.28 -9.83
C TYR A 103 1.37 -20.57 -9.65
N LEU A 104 1.52 -19.38 -10.23
CA LEU A 104 2.74 -18.57 -10.13
C LEU A 104 2.97 -18.00 -8.74
N ALA A 105 1.91 -17.69 -7.99
CA ALA A 105 1.96 -17.01 -6.71
C ALA A 105 2.67 -17.82 -5.60
N SER A 106 2.78 -19.15 -5.75
CA SER A 106 3.46 -20.02 -4.78
C SER A 106 4.89 -19.58 -4.48
N GLU A 107 5.62 -19.13 -5.49
CA GLU A 107 6.98 -18.62 -5.34
C GLU A 107 7.00 -17.27 -4.62
N CYS A 108 6.02 -16.41 -4.88
CA CYS A 108 5.93 -15.09 -4.28
C CYS A 108 5.62 -15.16 -2.78
N LEU A 109 4.70 -16.05 -2.39
CA LEU A 109 4.22 -16.20 -1.01
C LEU A 109 5.27 -16.78 -0.07
N THR A 110 6.32 -17.38 -0.59
CA THR A 110 7.46 -17.85 0.20
C THR A 110 8.13 -16.67 0.95
N CYS A 111 8.24 -15.52 0.31
CA CYS A 111 8.81 -14.31 0.90
C CYS A 111 7.74 -13.28 1.30
N HIS A 112 6.71 -13.10 0.48
CA HIS A 112 5.62 -12.15 0.71
C HIS A 112 4.46 -12.81 1.46
N GLN A 113 4.70 -13.16 2.73
CA GLN A 113 3.67 -13.82 3.55
C GLN A 113 2.44 -12.94 3.73
N ALA A 114 1.24 -13.55 3.67
CA ALA A 114 -0.04 -12.85 3.70
C ALA A 114 -0.26 -12.07 5.00
N ASP A 115 0.30 -12.55 6.11
CA ASP A 115 0.23 -11.91 7.43
C ASP A 115 1.24 -10.77 7.62
N GLY A 116 2.13 -10.53 6.66
CA GLY A 116 3.16 -9.50 6.75
C GLY A 116 4.24 -9.78 7.80
N SER A 117 4.38 -11.01 8.26
CA SER A 117 5.29 -11.39 9.36
C SER A 117 6.78 -11.25 9.01
N GLN A 118 7.12 -11.20 7.74
CA GLN A 118 8.49 -11.00 7.26
C GLN A 118 8.90 -9.53 7.34
N GLN A 119 9.76 -9.19 8.27
CA GLN A 119 10.24 -7.82 8.47
C GLN A 119 10.91 -7.25 7.21
N GLY A 120 10.36 -6.14 6.70
CA GLY A 120 10.86 -5.44 5.52
C GLY A 120 10.37 -6.00 4.18
N ILE A 121 9.66 -7.12 4.16
CA ILE A 121 9.02 -7.68 2.96
C ILE A 121 7.51 -7.43 3.06
N PRO A 122 6.92 -6.62 2.16
CA PRO A 122 5.50 -6.29 2.26
C PRO A 122 4.61 -7.48 1.91
N ALA A 123 3.48 -7.63 2.61
CA ALA A 123 2.39 -8.47 2.12
C ALA A 123 1.83 -7.87 0.83
N ILE A 124 1.65 -8.71 -0.20
CA ILE A 124 1.14 -8.29 -1.52
C ILE A 124 -0.29 -8.76 -1.79
N VAL A 125 -0.84 -9.54 -0.88
CA VAL A 125 -2.25 -9.97 -0.90
C VAL A 125 -3.17 -8.77 -0.76
N GLY A 126 -4.20 -8.69 -1.59
CA GLY A 126 -5.15 -7.58 -1.64
C GLY A 126 -4.61 -6.31 -2.31
N TRP A 127 -3.49 -6.38 -3.01
CA TRP A 127 -3.03 -5.23 -3.79
C TRP A 127 -3.90 -4.99 -5.02
N ALA A 128 -4.22 -3.72 -5.28
CA ALA A 128 -4.90 -3.34 -6.53
C ALA A 128 -4.04 -3.74 -7.75
N PRO A 129 -4.65 -4.29 -8.82
CA PRO A 129 -3.91 -4.77 -10.00
C PRO A 129 -2.95 -3.75 -10.60
N HIS A 130 -3.39 -2.51 -10.76
CA HIS A 130 -2.55 -1.43 -11.29
C HIS A 130 -1.31 -1.15 -10.44
N ARG A 131 -1.44 -1.26 -9.11
CA ARG A 131 -0.31 -1.10 -8.20
C ARG A 131 0.69 -2.24 -8.38
N PHE A 132 0.20 -3.48 -8.44
CA PHE A 132 1.04 -4.65 -8.61
C PHE A 132 1.81 -4.57 -9.94
N ILE A 133 1.10 -4.33 -11.06
CA ILE A 133 1.69 -4.20 -12.39
C ILE A 133 2.76 -3.10 -12.42
N ARG A 134 2.47 -1.91 -11.88
CA ARG A 134 3.43 -0.79 -11.85
C ARG A 134 4.71 -1.14 -11.10
N VAL A 135 4.56 -1.74 -9.91
CA VAL A 135 5.70 -2.11 -9.07
C VAL A 135 6.54 -3.21 -9.71
N MET A 136 5.90 -4.24 -10.27
CA MET A 136 6.62 -5.32 -10.97
C MET A 136 7.34 -4.81 -12.22
N ASN A 137 6.69 -3.96 -13.01
CA ASN A 137 7.36 -3.32 -14.15
C ASN A 137 8.57 -2.49 -13.71
N ALA A 138 8.45 -1.72 -12.63
CA ALA A 138 9.54 -0.90 -12.14
C ALA A 138 10.76 -1.75 -11.70
N TYR A 139 10.55 -2.88 -11.06
CA TYR A 139 11.64 -3.83 -10.77
C TYR A 139 12.21 -4.46 -12.04
N ARG A 140 11.36 -4.87 -12.98
CA ARG A 140 11.76 -5.49 -14.25
C ARG A 140 12.69 -4.61 -15.06
N VAL A 141 12.42 -3.31 -15.13
CA VAL A 141 13.25 -2.33 -15.84
C VAL A 141 14.33 -1.69 -14.96
N LYS A 142 14.55 -2.23 -13.74
CA LYS A 142 15.56 -1.76 -12.78
C LYS A 142 15.37 -0.31 -12.30
N GLY A 143 14.15 0.19 -12.35
CA GLY A 143 13.78 1.50 -11.80
C GLY A 143 13.65 1.51 -10.28
N ARG A 144 13.61 0.34 -9.64
CA ARG A 144 13.64 0.17 -8.18
C ARG A 144 14.80 -0.68 -7.74
N ASP A 145 15.47 -0.27 -6.65
CA ASP A 145 16.60 -0.98 -6.07
C ASP A 145 16.13 -2.13 -5.17
N ASN A 146 16.25 -3.33 -5.65
CA ASN A 146 16.21 -4.59 -4.93
C ASN A 146 16.58 -5.69 -5.90
N SER A 147 17.79 -6.24 -5.78
CA SER A 147 18.33 -7.22 -6.73
C SER A 147 17.52 -8.51 -6.80
N VAL A 148 16.92 -8.94 -5.69
CA VAL A 148 16.06 -10.14 -5.65
C VAL A 148 14.80 -9.87 -6.47
N MET A 149 14.10 -8.75 -6.20
CA MET A 149 12.88 -8.41 -6.94
C MET A 149 13.15 -8.08 -8.41
N GLN A 150 14.31 -7.50 -8.73
CA GLN A 150 14.73 -7.31 -10.14
C GLN A 150 14.89 -8.64 -10.87
N SER A 151 15.47 -9.64 -10.20
CA SER A 151 15.62 -10.99 -10.77
C SER A 151 14.27 -11.67 -10.96
N VAL A 152 13.41 -11.63 -9.96
CA VAL A 152 12.06 -12.22 -10.02
C VAL A 152 11.22 -11.54 -11.10
N ALA A 153 11.12 -10.21 -11.09
CA ALA A 153 10.33 -9.47 -12.05
C ALA A 153 10.89 -9.56 -13.49
N GLY A 154 12.22 -9.67 -13.62
CA GLY A 154 12.89 -9.83 -14.91
C GLY A 154 12.62 -11.16 -15.60
N ALA A 155 12.22 -12.18 -14.84
CA ALA A 155 11.87 -13.50 -15.37
C ALA A 155 10.40 -13.59 -15.82
N LEU A 156 9.56 -12.59 -15.52
CA LEU A 156 8.13 -12.60 -15.80
C LEU A 156 7.79 -11.76 -17.04
N GLY A 157 6.94 -12.33 -17.89
CA GLY A 157 6.31 -11.62 -19.01
C GLY A 157 5.09 -10.80 -18.58
N ASP A 158 4.53 -10.03 -19.52
CA ASP A 158 3.39 -9.14 -19.25
C ASP A 158 2.13 -9.94 -18.83
N GLU A 159 1.89 -11.09 -19.47
CA GLU A 159 0.76 -11.96 -19.16
C GLU A 159 0.87 -12.57 -17.76
N GLU A 160 2.09 -12.95 -17.34
CA GLU A 160 2.36 -13.51 -16.03
C GLU A 160 2.19 -12.46 -14.93
N ILE A 161 2.66 -11.24 -15.17
CA ILE A 161 2.45 -10.12 -14.25
C ILE A 161 0.97 -9.77 -14.13
N ALA A 162 0.21 -9.80 -15.24
CA ALA A 162 -1.21 -9.55 -15.23
C ALA A 162 -1.98 -10.67 -14.49
N ALA A 163 -1.59 -11.94 -14.68
CA ALA A 163 -2.16 -13.08 -13.98
C ALA A 163 -1.95 -12.99 -12.47
N LEU A 164 -0.72 -12.72 -12.04
CA LEU A 164 -0.38 -12.48 -10.63
C LEU A 164 -1.16 -11.29 -10.05
N ALA A 165 -1.27 -10.20 -10.78
CA ALA A 165 -2.04 -9.02 -10.35
C ALA A 165 -3.52 -9.36 -10.13
N SER A 166 -4.12 -10.16 -11.01
CA SER A 166 -5.50 -10.60 -10.90
C SER A 166 -5.70 -11.54 -9.71
N TYR A 167 -4.78 -12.46 -9.48
CA TYR A 167 -4.82 -13.38 -8.34
C TYR A 167 -4.71 -12.64 -7.00
N PHE A 168 -3.66 -11.82 -6.82
CA PHE A 168 -3.43 -11.12 -5.55
C PHE A 168 -4.52 -10.11 -5.21
N ALA A 169 -5.18 -9.53 -6.21
CA ALA A 169 -6.30 -8.62 -5.97
C ALA A 169 -7.55 -9.31 -5.40
N GLN A 170 -7.73 -10.60 -5.71
CA GLN A 170 -8.88 -11.41 -5.27
C GLN A 170 -8.58 -12.22 -4.01
N SER A 171 -7.31 -12.32 -3.62
CA SER A 171 -6.90 -13.08 -2.44
C SER A 171 -7.18 -12.27 -1.19
N ASP A 172 -7.94 -12.84 -0.26
CA ASP A 172 -8.20 -12.26 1.06
C ASP A 172 -6.97 -12.38 1.97
N ARG A 173 -6.81 -11.40 2.87
CA ARG A 173 -5.79 -11.40 3.93
C ARG A 173 -6.16 -12.32 5.06
#